data_0346b9e63ab27431bdda938d74fe8d0a
#
_entry.id   0346b9e63ab27431bdda938d74fe8d0a
#
_cell.length_a   1.000
_cell.length_b   1.000
_cell.length_c   1.000
_cell.angle_alpha   90.00
_cell.angle_beta   90.00
_cell.angle_gamma   90.00
#
_symmetry.space_group_name_H-M   'P 1'
#
loop_
_entity.id
_entity.type
_entity.pdbx_description
1 polymer ?
#
loop_
_entity_poly.entity_id
_entity_poly.type
_entity_poly.pdbx_seq_one_letter_code
_entity_poly.pdbx_strand_id
1 'polypeptide(L)'
;MIVKFLQWQGASTLRYWLWRRDANHDLQAAEKFAAHQEKQVVDIYRSPMLDSTVSETLFILGSGWSVNELTDGMLQHIGDHQSVGINFWFFHDFVPSAFSFDAGKVPEGEEDRVRATLRVMGGLFGRKEVRASKPRILYLRPAQLDPDYLVPCPRELGDSSWVSARANLLSKDPGSLEADLRVLAKRAVWGKLPSGVLPDNGSSVVRLIFLALAQGFKDIVLVGIDLDTRPHFWFAPQYLERYPEYVALFPQPDDEPHGTTERANRALGNLEFLSIMSKVFTELGLAKLWVASPSSHLAGILSQYPWPVEVARD
;
A
#
# COMPACT_ATOMS: atom_id res chain seq x y z
N MET A 1 -37.84 -5.83 10.18
CA MET A 1 -36.57 -5.09 10.25
C MET A 1 -35.51 -5.82 11.09
N ILE A 2 -35.80 -6.23 12.30
CA ILE A 2 -34.90 -6.97 13.22
C ILE A 2 -34.39 -8.28 12.63
N VAL A 3 -35.24 -9.10 12.01
CA VAL A 3 -34.87 -10.41 11.42
C VAL A 3 -33.85 -10.21 10.25
N LYS A 4 -34.04 -9.22 9.39
CA LYS A 4 -33.07 -8.89 8.33
C LYS A 4 -31.74 -8.39 8.89
N PHE A 5 -31.76 -7.65 9.99
CA PHE A 5 -30.55 -7.16 10.67
C PHE A 5 -29.75 -8.31 11.30
N LEU A 6 -30.42 -9.27 11.95
CA LEU A 6 -29.78 -10.46 12.53
C LEU A 6 -29.24 -11.41 11.46
N GLN A 7 -29.97 -11.61 10.37
CA GLN A 7 -29.48 -12.38 9.21
C GLN A 7 -28.25 -11.74 8.58
N TRP A 8 -28.23 -10.41 8.50
CA TRP A 8 -27.11 -9.65 7.94
C TRP A 8 -25.86 -9.70 8.84
N GLN A 9 -26.01 -9.56 10.17
CA GLN A 9 -24.90 -9.74 11.12
C GLN A 9 -24.37 -11.18 11.12
N GLY A 10 -25.23 -12.17 11.03
CA GLY A 10 -24.83 -13.57 10.93
C GLY A 10 -24.00 -13.87 9.67
N ALA A 11 -24.41 -13.33 8.53
CA ALA A 11 -23.65 -13.47 7.28
C ALA A 11 -22.28 -12.81 7.34
N SER A 12 -22.17 -11.59 7.91
CA SER A 12 -20.89 -10.91 8.09
C SER A 12 -19.97 -11.64 9.06
N THR A 13 -20.51 -12.23 10.12
CA THR A 13 -19.76 -13.04 11.08
C THR A 13 -19.23 -14.31 10.41
N LEU A 14 -20.04 -15.00 9.62
CA LEU A 14 -19.62 -16.19 8.88
C LEU A 14 -18.53 -15.85 7.86
N ARG A 15 -18.69 -14.77 7.08
CA ARG A 15 -17.67 -14.31 6.14
C ARG A 15 -16.36 -13.96 6.85
N TYR A 16 -16.43 -13.30 8.01
CA TYR A 16 -15.24 -13.06 8.83
C TYR A 16 -14.54 -14.34 9.25
N TRP A 17 -15.27 -15.39 9.63
CA TRP A 17 -14.70 -16.69 9.98
C TRP A 17 -14.01 -17.36 8.81
N LEU A 18 -14.62 -17.33 7.62
CA LEU A 18 -14.02 -17.83 6.39
C LEU A 18 -12.76 -17.05 6.03
N TRP A 19 -12.83 -15.72 6.07
CA TRP A 19 -11.70 -14.84 5.86
C TRP A 19 -10.56 -15.16 6.84
N ARG A 20 -10.86 -15.34 8.13
CA ARG A 20 -9.86 -15.67 9.15
C ARG A 20 -9.20 -17.03 8.91
N ARG A 21 -9.92 -18.00 8.41
CA ARG A 21 -9.38 -19.32 8.05
C ARG A 21 -8.36 -19.18 6.92
N ASP A 22 -8.69 -18.46 5.86
CA ASP A 22 -7.80 -18.22 4.73
C ASP A 22 -6.60 -17.36 5.15
N ALA A 23 -6.82 -16.36 6.01
CA ALA A 23 -5.78 -15.56 6.63
C ALA A 23 -4.75 -16.39 7.41
N ASN A 24 -5.19 -17.39 8.16
CA ASN A 24 -4.29 -18.28 8.92
C ASN A 24 -3.42 -19.14 8.00
N HIS A 25 -3.94 -19.56 6.85
CA HIS A 25 -3.15 -20.31 5.86
C HIS A 25 -2.03 -19.44 5.28
N ASP A 26 -2.35 -18.22 4.87
CA ASP A 26 -1.37 -17.28 4.33
C ASP A 26 -0.36 -16.82 5.41
N LEU A 27 -0.80 -16.72 6.67
CA LEU A 27 0.09 -16.41 7.80
C LEU A 27 1.15 -17.50 8.01
N GLN A 28 0.75 -18.79 7.99
CA GLN A 28 1.71 -19.90 8.10
C GLN A 28 2.76 -19.88 6.99
N ALA A 29 2.37 -19.52 5.78
CA ALA A 29 3.31 -19.38 4.66
C ALA A 29 4.25 -18.18 4.87
N ALA A 30 3.72 -17.05 5.38
CA ALA A 30 4.52 -15.87 5.72
C ALA A 30 5.51 -16.15 6.86
N GLU A 31 5.11 -16.90 7.88
CA GLU A 31 5.98 -17.33 8.98
C GLU A 31 7.13 -18.22 8.51
N LYS A 32 6.84 -19.20 7.64
CA LYS A 32 7.87 -20.05 7.03
C LYS A 32 8.86 -19.23 6.22
N PHE A 33 8.36 -18.31 5.40
CA PHE A 33 9.20 -17.43 4.61
C PHE A 33 10.06 -16.53 5.51
N ALA A 34 9.46 -15.89 6.53
CA ALA A 34 10.18 -15.03 7.46
C ALA A 34 11.32 -15.79 8.18
N ALA A 35 11.04 -17.00 8.64
CA ALA A 35 12.05 -17.85 9.29
C ALA A 35 13.20 -18.20 8.32
N HIS A 36 12.89 -18.53 7.06
CA HIS A 36 13.91 -18.86 6.06
C HIS A 36 14.81 -17.67 5.69
N GLN A 37 14.25 -16.46 5.73
CA GLN A 37 14.93 -15.20 5.38
C GLN A 37 15.45 -14.42 6.58
N GLU A 38 15.44 -15.00 7.78
CA GLU A 38 15.82 -14.32 9.04
C GLU A 38 15.05 -12.99 9.27
N LYS A 39 13.79 -12.95 8.83
CA LYS A 39 12.90 -11.79 8.96
C LYS A 39 11.83 -12.04 10.01
N GLN A 40 11.16 -10.98 10.41
CA GLN A 40 10.03 -11.08 11.35
C GLN A 40 8.71 -10.88 10.62
N VAL A 41 7.70 -11.65 11.03
CA VAL A 41 6.32 -11.34 10.65
C VAL A 41 5.90 -10.09 11.41
N VAL A 42 5.33 -9.12 10.71
CA VAL A 42 4.90 -7.87 11.32
C VAL A 42 3.77 -8.15 12.33
N ASP A 43 3.96 -7.69 13.55
CA ASP A 43 2.82 -7.50 14.45
C ASP A 43 2.25 -6.10 14.18
N ILE A 44 1.16 -6.03 13.41
CA ILE A 44 0.56 -4.77 12.99
C ILE A 44 0.10 -3.87 14.16
N TYR A 45 0.09 -4.40 15.38
CA TYR A 45 -0.32 -3.66 16.58
C TYR A 45 0.84 -3.35 17.54
N ARG A 46 1.87 -4.20 17.57
CA ARG A 46 2.94 -4.14 18.57
C ARG A 46 4.31 -3.73 18.02
N SER A 47 4.54 -4.01 16.74
CA SER A 47 5.76 -3.54 16.07
C SER A 47 5.41 -2.30 15.30
N PRO A 48 5.62 -1.10 15.83
CA PRO A 48 5.29 0.13 15.14
C PRO A 48 6.22 0.27 13.93
N MET A 49 5.80 -0.29 12.80
CA MET A 49 6.44 -0.01 11.51
C MET A 49 6.41 1.47 11.21
N LEU A 50 5.35 2.10 11.64
CA LEU A 50 5.07 3.51 11.54
C LEU A 50 4.65 3.98 12.93
N ASP A 51 4.95 5.20 13.26
CA ASP A 51 4.67 5.73 14.59
C ASP A 51 3.61 6.81 14.54
N SER A 52 2.35 6.43 14.83
CA SER A 52 1.24 7.38 14.89
C SER A 52 1.32 8.35 16.07
N THR A 53 2.25 8.16 17.02
CA THR A 53 2.49 9.13 18.09
C THR A 53 3.29 10.34 17.62
N VAL A 54 4.06 10.18 16.54
CA VAL A 54 4.80 11.29 15.90
C VAL A 54 3.85 12.17 15.10
N SER A 55 2.91 11.54 14.40
CA SER A 55 1.89 12.24 13.60
C SER A 55 0.65 11.36 13.42
N GLU A 56 -0.55 11.92 13.53
CA GLU A 56 -1.79 11.22 13.20
C GLU A 56 -2.01 11.07 11.69
N THR A 57 -1.14 11.67 10.84
CA THR A 57 -1.21 11.62 9.38
C THR A 57 -0.19 10.63 8.82
N LEU A 58 -0.65 9.77 7.90
CA LEU A 58 0.18 8.89 7.10
C LEU A 58 0.04 9.22 5.62
N PHE A 59 1.15 9.43 4.94
CA PHE A 59 1.21 9.55 3.48
C PHE A 59 1.55 8.20 2.84
N ILE A 60 0.69 7.70 1.95
CA ILE A 60 0.95 6.52 1.12
C ILE A 60 1.36 7.01 -0.27
N LEU A 61 2.63 6.80 -0.60
CA LEU A 61 3.29 7.37 -1.77
C LEU A 61 3.32 6.33 -2.89
N GLY A 62 2.47 6.49 -3.88
CA GLY A 62 2.36 5.65 -5.06
C GLY A 62 3.21 6.12 -6.22
N SER A 63 2.90 5.61 -7.41
CA SER A 63 3.72 5.79 -8.59
C SER A 63 2.99 6.46 -9.77
N GLY A 64 1.83 7.04 -9.55
CA GLY A 64 1.07 7.73 -10.57
C GLY A 64 1.70 9.06 -11.00
N TRP A 65 1.23 9.60 -12.11
CA TRP A 65 1.77 10.80 -12.74
C TRP A 65 1.70 12.05 -11.84
N SER A 66 0.68 12.13 -10.99
CA SER A 66 0.48 13.27 -10.08
C SER A 66 1.61 13.48 -9.06
N VAL A 67 2.54 12.53 -8.94
CA VAL A 67 3.79 12.72 -8.16
C VAL A 67 4.62 13.86 -8.74
N ASN A 68 4.59 14.09 -10.06
CA ASN A 68 5.31 15.19 -10.70
C ASN A 68 4.73 16.59 -10.40
N GLU A 69 3.58 16.64 -9.72
CA GLU A 69 2.92 17.88 -9.28
C GLU A 69 3.33 18.28 -7.86
N LEU A 70 4.11 17.43 -7.17
CA LEU A 70 4.58 17.74 -5.81
C LEU A 70 5.63 18.82 -5.83
N THR A 71 5.43 19.86 -5.03
CA THR A 71 6.43 20.91 -4.79
C THR A 71 7.42 20.46 -3.71
N ASP A 72 8.55 21.15 -3.61
CA ASP A 72 9.53 20.93 -2.54
C ASP A 72 8.90 21.17 -1.16
N GLY A 73 8.03 22.17 -1.03
CA GLY A 73 7.27 22.43 0.20
C GLY A 73 6.36 21.27 0.58
N MET A 74 5.65 20.66 -0.40
CA MET A 74 4.83 19.47 -0.15
C MET A 74 5.68 18.28 0.28
N LEU A 75 6.83 18.06 -0.34
CA LEU A 75 7.76 16.98 0.03
C LEU A 75 8.33 17.20 1.44
N GLN A 76 8.66 18.44 1.80
CA GLN A 76 9.08 18.78 3.15
C GLN A 76 7.97 18.49 4.16
N HIS A 77 6.74 18.92 3.87
CA HIS A 77 5.58 18.62 4.71
C HIS A 77 5.34 17.11 4.89
N ILE A 78 5.46 16.31 3.80
CA ILE A 78 5.41 14.84 3.90
C ILE A 78 6.52 14.32 4.83
N GLY A 79 7.72 14.93 4.79
CA GLY A 79 8.86 14.58 5.63
C GLY A 79 8.65 14.82 7.13
N ASP A 80 7.78 15.77 7.49
CA ASP A 80 7.40 16.05 8.87
C ASP A 80 6.39 15.04 9.45
N HIS A 81 5.89 14.13 8.61
CA HIS A 81 4.93 13.09 8.96
C HIS A 81 5.47 11.69 8.68
N GLN A 82 4.67 10.68 8.97
CA GLN A 82 4.98 9.31 8.56
C GLN A 82 4.59 9.08 7.10
N SER A 83 5.44 8.33 6.36
CA SER A 83 5.20 8.05 4.96
C SER A 83 5.64 6.64 4.57
N VAL A 84 4.91 6.03 3.62
CA VAL A 84 5.23 4.72 3.04
C VAL A 84 5.26 4.82 1.53
N GLY A 85 6.43 4.60 0.93
CA GLY A 85 6.58 4.47 -0.52
C GLY A 85 6.19 3.07 -0.97
N ILE A 86 5.37 2.96 -2.01
CA ILE A 86 4.94 1.68 -2.59
C ILE A 86 5.42 1.53 -4.03
N ASN A 87 5.52 0.31 -4.48
CA ASN A 87 5.89 -0.03 -5.85
C ASN A 87 7.21 0.63 -6.26
N PHE A 88 7.15 1.53 -7.23
CA PHE A 88 8.32 2.20 -7.82
C PHE A 88 8.63 3.57 -7.21
N TRP A 89 8.09 3.91 -6.03
CA TRP A 89 8.45 5.16 -5.35
C TRP A 89 9.97 5.31 -5.15
N PHE A 90 10.71 4.22 -5.12
CA PHE A 90 12.18 4.22 -4.98
C PHE A 90 12.93 4.96 -6.12
N PHE A 91 12.27 5.29 -7.23
CA PHE A 91 12.85 6.19 -8.25
C PHE A 91 12.89 7.65 -7.80
N HIS A 92 12.01 8.04 -6.88
CA HIS A 92 11.94 9.39 -6.35
C HIS A 92 13.09 9.65 -5.38
N ASP A 93 13.56 10.92 -5.30
CA ASP A 93 14.64 11.29 -4.39
C ASP A 93 14.21 11.37 -2.93
N PHE A 94 12.96 11.68 -2.70
CA PHE A 94 12.40 11.70 -1.35
C PHE A 94 12.39 10.29 -0.75
N VAL A 95 13.01 10.15 0.43
CA VAL A 95 13.09 8.87 1.17
C VAL A 95 12.00 8.83 2.23
N PRO A 96 11.00 7.94 2.08
CA PRO A 96 9.92 7.81 3.05
C PRO A 96 10.36 7.12 4.34
N SER A 97 9.52 7.18 5.37
CA SER A 97 9.75 6.46 6.65
C SER A 97 9.81 4.95 6.47
N ALA A 98 9.08 4.43 5.47
CA ALA A 98 9.09 3.03 5.11
C ALA A 98 8.90 2.82 3.60
N PHE A 99 9.39 1.68 3.09
CA PHE A 99 9.04 1.17 1.77
C PHE A 99 8.20 -0.10 1.91
N SER A 100 7.23 -0.25 1.03
CA SER A 100 6.42 -1.46 0.93
C SER A 100 6.55 -2.05 -0.46
N PHE A 101 6.93 -3.33 -0.52
CA PHE A 101 7.08 -4.07 -1.77
C PHE A 101 6.05 -5.20 -1.85
N ASP A 102 5.32 -5.23 -2.96
CA ASP A 102 4.45 -6.36 -3.28
C ASP A 102 5.30 -7.46 -3.90
N ALA A 103 5.66 -8.41 -3.06
CA ALA A 103 6.46 -9.54 -3.46
C ALA A 103 5.52 -10.64 -3.98
N GLY A 104 5.42 -10.76 -5.30
CA GLY A 104 4.60 -11.76 -5.98
C GLY A 104 5.43 -12.84 -6.67
N LYS A 105 4.75 -13.86 -7.21
CA LYS A 105 5.37 -14.81 -8.14
C LYS A 105 5.83 -14.04 -9.38
N VAL A 106 7.06 -14.26 -9.78
CA VAL A 106 7.57 -13.72 -11.05
C VAL A 106 6.81 -14.37 -12.19
N PRO A 107 6.19 -13.60 -13.09
CA PRO A 107 5.56 -14.18 -14.26
C PRO A 107 6.60 -14.88 -15.13
N GLU A 108 6.21 -15.97 -15.77
CA GLU A 108 7.07 -16.70 -16.70
C GLU A 108 7.51 -15.77 -17.86
N GLY A 109 8.80 -15.74 -18.14
CA GLY A 109 9.40 -14.86 -19.16
C GLY A 109 9.73 -13.44 -18.69
N GLU A 110 9.45 -13.09 -17.42
CA GLU A 110 9.71 -11.76 -16.84
C GLU A 110 10.94 -11.76 -15.90
N GLU A 111 11.65 -12.87 -15.80
CA GLU A 111 12.72 -13.08 -14.84
C GLU A 111 13.83 -12.04 -14.99
N ASP A 112 14.24 -11.73 -16.22
CA ASP A 112 15.31 -10.77 -16.49
C ASP A 112 14.88 -9.33 -16.14
N ARG A 113 13.63 -8.98 -16.40
CA ARG A 113 13.06 -7.68 -16.02
C ARG A 113 13.04 -7.54 -14.49
N VAL A 114 12.60 -8.58 -13.79
CA VAL A 114 12.58 -8.58 -12.33
C VAL A 114 13.99 -8.50 -11.75
N ARG A 115 14.95 -9.27 -12.28
CA ARG A 115 16.36 -9.18 -11.85
C ARG A 115 16.97 -7.81 -12.09
N ALA A 116 16.67 -7.20 -13.22
CA ALA A 116 17.10 -5.83 -13.50
C ALA A 116 16.48 -4.84 -12.51
N THR A 117 15.17 -4.98 -12.23
CA THR A 117 14.46 -4.20 -11.21
C THR A 117 15.14 -4.34 -9.85
N LEU A 118 15.43 -5.53 -9.40
CA LEU A 118 16.08 -5.79 -8.13
C LEU A 118 17.49 -5.19 -8.04
N ARG A 119 18.27 -5.24 -9.13
CA ARG A 119 19.61 -4.63 -9.19
C ARG A 119 19.56 -3.13 -8.96
N VAL A 120 18.60 -2.44 -9.54
CA VAL A 120 18.49 -0.98 -9.37
C VAL A 120 17.93 -0.62 -8.01
N MET A 121 16.95 -1.37 -7.52
CA MET A 121 16.52 -1.21 -6.13
C MET A 121 17.71 -1.35 -5.17
N GLY A 122 18.57 -2.36 -5.38
CA GLY A 122 19.80 -2.53 -4.62
C GLY A 122 20.73 -1.31 -4.70
N GLY A 123 20.90 -0.74 -5.90
CA GLY A 123 21.66 0.50 -6.10
C GLY A 123 21.05 1.70 -5.38
N LEU A 124 19.73 1.84 -5.43
CA LEU A 124 19.02 2.94 -4.76
C LEU A 124 19.06 2.82 -3.24
N PHE A 125 18.90 1.61 -2.70
CA PHE A 125 19.11 1.37 -1.26
C PHE A 125 20.56 1.56 -0.81
N GLY A 126 21.51 1.51 -1.74
CA GLY A 126 22.91 1.87 -1.51
C GLY A 126 23.19 3.37 -1.36
N ARG A 127 22.23 4.25 -1.73
CA ARG A 127 22.43 5.72 -1.63
C ARG A 127 22.65 6.15 -0.18
N LYS A 128 23.51 7.17 0.00
CA LYS A 128 23.88 7.71 1.31
C LYS A 128 22.64 8.20 2.10
N GLU A 129 21.71 8.85 1.41
CA GLU A 129 20.47 9.40 1.98
C GLU A 129 19.58 8.29 2.54
N VAL A 130 19.42 7.20 1.78
CA VAL A 130 18.62 6.04 2.20
C VAL A 130 19.28 5.31 3.37
N ARG A 131 20.62 5.16 3.35
CA ARG A 131 21.36 4.57 4.49
C ARG A 131 21.27 5.43 5.74
N ALA A 132 21.29 6.75 5.59
CA ALA A 132 21.19 7.67 6.73
C ALA A 132 19.80 7.66 7.36
N SER A 133 18.73 7.66 6.55
CA SER A 133 17.35 7.65 7.03
C SER A 133 16.90 6.31 7.60
N LYS A 134 17.55 5.20 7.18
CA LYS A 134 17.22 3.82 7.58
C LYS A 134 15.73 3.50 7.50
N PRO A 135 15.12 3.66 6.33
CA PRO A 135 13.69 3.40 6.16
C PRO A 135 13.37 1.95 6.49
N ARG A 136 12.20 1.73 7.05
CA ARG A 136 11.70 0.38 7.31
C ARG A 136 11.23 -0.27 6.01
N ILE A 137 11.25 -1.60 5.93
CA ILE A 137 10.88 -2.34 4.75
C ILE A 137 9.79 -3.34 5.08
N LEU A 138 8.68 -3.26 4.36
CA LEU A 138 7.57 -4.18 4.46
C LEU A 138 7.41 -4.99 3.18
N TYR A 139 7.57 -6.29 3.27
CA TYR A 139 7.25 -7.21 2.19
C TYR A 139 5.80 -7.66 2.31
N LEU A 140 5.01 -7.37 1.30
CA LEU A 140 3.63 -7.83 1.17
C LEU A 140 3.60 -9.11 0.33
N ARG A 141 2.70 -10.07 0.66
CA ARG A 141 2.44 -11.31 -0.10
C ARG A 141 3.60 -12.32 -0.15
N PRO A 142 4.34 -12.56 0.93
CA PRO A 142 5.53 -13.44 0.89
C PRO A 142 5.23 -14.90 0.53
N ALA A 143 3.98 -15.37 0.71
CA ALA A 143 3.58 -16.74 0.39
C ALA A 143 3.77 -17.13 -1.09
N GLN A 144 3.97 -16.16 -1.97
CA GLN A 144 4.16 -16.35 -3.40
C GLN A 144 5.56 -15.92 -3.88
N LEU A 145 6.44 -15.57 -2.93
CA LEU A 145 7.79 -15.13 -3.25
C LEU A 145 8.69 -16.33 -3.57
N ASP A 146 9.39 -16.20 -4.68
CA ASP A 146 10.59 -16.96 -4.91
C ASP A 146 11.73 -16.30 -4.11
N PRO A 147 12.42 -17.03 -3.21
CA PRO A 147 13.52 -16.49 -2.42
C PRO A 147 14.63 -15.84 -3.25
N ASP A 148 14.82 -16.28 -4.49
CA ASP A 148 15.84 -15.76 -5.40
C ASP A 148 15.52 -14.36 -5.94
N TYR A 149 14.28 -13.88 -5.75
CA TYR A 149 13.80 -12.57 -6.19
C TYR A 149 13.48 -11.62 -5.04
N LEU A 150 14.18 -11.77 -3.93
CA LEU A 150 14.10 -10.79 -2.85
C LEU A 150 14.81 -9.50 -3.23
N VAL A 151 14.18 -8.40 -2.87
CA VAL A 151 14.84 -7.08 -2.94
C VAL A 151 16.15 -7.17 -2.16
N PRO A 152 17.31 -6.92 -2.80
CA PRO A 152 18.59 -6.91 -2.12
C PRO A 152 18.63 -5.73 -1.16
N CYS A 153 18.13 -5.96 0.05
CA CYS A 153 18.20 -4.98 1.12
C CYS A 153 19.60 -5.04 1.72
N PRO A 154 20.32 -3.92 1.81
CA PRO A 154 21.57 -3.87 2.55
C PRO A 154 21.39 -4.46 3.96
N ARG A 155 22.39 -5.20 4.45
CA ARG A 155 22.33 -5.83 5.78
C ARG A 155 21.99 -4.82 6.88
N GLU A 156 22.46 -3.58 6.72
CA GLU A 156 22.19 -2.49 7.67
C GLU A 156 20.70 -2.10 7.76
N LEU A 157 19.90 -2.45 6.73
CA LEU A 157 18.44 -2.26 6.72
C LEU A 157 17.69 -3.57 7.03
N GLY A 158 18.40 -4.71 7.14
CA GLY A 158 17.82 -6.04 7.34
C GLY A 158 17.03 -6.16 8.65
N ASP A 159 17.53 -5.56 9.73
CA ASP A 159 16.88 -5.53 11.06
C ASP A 159 15.57 -4.72 11.07
N SER A 160 15.34 -3.94 10.02
CA SER A 160 14.15 -3.12 9.81
C SER A 160 13.19 -3.71 8.78
N SER A 161 13.29 -5.01 8.50
CA SER A 161 12.47 -5.67 7.48
C SER A 161 11.43 -6.58 8.10
N TRP A 162 10.18 -6.41 7.65
CA TRP A 162 9.04 -7.22 8.08
C TRP A 162 8.31 -7.83 6.90
N VAL A 163 7.57 -8.86 7.22
CA VAL A 163 6.74 -9.62 6.27
C VAL A 163 5.30 -9.59 6.76
N SER A 164 4.33 -9.39 5.87
CA SER A 164 2.92 -9.55 6.20
C SER A 164 2.23 -10.56 5.30
N ALA A 165 1.38 -11.39 5.89
CA ALA A 165 0.42 -12.19 5.17
C ALA A 165 -0.72 -11.30 4.62
N ARG A 166 -1.44 -11.81 3.63
CA ARG A 166 -2.65 -11.19 3.11
C ARG A 166 -3.85 -12.10 3.30
N ALA A 167 -5.03 -11.52 3.39
CA ALA A 167 -6.26 -12.26 3.27
C ALA A 167 -7.23 -11.52 2.37
N ASN A 168 -7.61 -12.15 1.26
CA ASN A 168 -8.51 -11.56 0.29
C ASN A 168 -9.90 -11.35 0.90
N LEU A 169 -10.50 -10.21 0.60
CA LEU A 169 -11.90 -9.96 0.92
C LEU A 169 -12.79 -10.84 0.04
N LEU A 170 -13.79 -11.45 0.66
CA LEU A 170 -14.66 -12.43 0.00
C LEU A 170 -15.86 -11.80 -0.72
N SER A 171 -16.09 -10.52 -0.49
CA SER A 171 -17.25 -9.81 -1.02
C SER A 171 -17.09 -9.48 -2.48
N LYS A 172 -18.14 -9.75 -3.25
CA LYS A 172 -18.20 -9.54 -4.70
C LYS A 172 -19.17 -8.44 -5.13
N ASP A 173 -19.91 -7.89 -4.20
CA ASP A 173 -20.87 -6.81 -4.44
C ASP A 173 -20.71 -5.69 -3.41
N PRO A 174 -21.11 -4.43 -3.74
CA PRO A 174 -20.91 -3.26 -2.89
C PRO A 174 -21.51 -3.39 -1.48
N GLY A 175 -22.71 -3.94 -1.37
CA GLY A 175 -23.41 -4.04 -0.08
C GLY A 175 -22.75 -5.03 0.88
N SER A 176 -22.33 -6.19 0.37
CA SER A 176 -21.56 -7.16 1.15
C SER A 176 -20.18 -6.64 1.52
N LEU A 177 -19.54 -5.91 0.62
CA LEU A 177 -18.25 -5.28 0.88
C LEU A 177 -18.36 -4.24 2.00
N GLU A 178 -19.36 -3.36 1.96
CA GLU A 178 -19.57 -2.37 3.01
C GLU A 178 -19.73 -3.04 4.38
N ALA A 179 -20.47 -4.14 4.45
CA ALA A 179 -20.64 -4.91 5.66
C ALA A 179 -19.32 -5.52 6.18
N ASP A 180 -18.55 -6.13 5.29
CA ASP A 180 -17.26 -6.73 5.64
C ASP A 180 -16.24 -5.68 6.08
N LEU A 181 -16.18 -4.54 5.39
CA LEU A 181 -15.32 -3.42 5.75
C LEU A 181 -15.66 -2.86 7.14
N ARG A 182 -16.96 -2.74 7.49
CA ARG A 182 -17.37 -2.31 8.84
C ARG A 182 -16.86 -3.26 9.93
N VAL A 183 -16.88 -4.56 9.67
CA VAL A 183 -16.38 -5.57 10.64
C VAL A 183 -14.86 -5.50 10.72
N LEU A 184 -14.17 -5.50 9.59
CA LEU A 184 -12.71 -5.54 9.54
C LEU A 184 -12.09 -4.25 10.08
N ALA A 185 -12.63 -3.08 9.72
CA ALA A 185 -12.14 -1.80 10.19
C ALA A 185 -12.25 -1.66 11.72
N LYS A 186 -13.40 -2.01 12.31
CA LYS A 186 -13.54 -2.02 13.77
C LYS A 186 -12.56 -2.99 14.43
N ARG A 187 -12.35 -4.17 13.84
CA ARG A 187 -11.40 -5.15 14.38
C ARG A 187 -9.95 -4.69 14.23
N ALA A 188 -9.61 -3.99 13.17
CA ALA A 188 -8.29 -3.37 13.01
C ALA A 188 -8.01 -2.40 14.15
N VAL A 189 -8.89 -1.43 14.39
CA VAL A 189 -8.72 -0.42 15.44
C VAL A 189 -8.73 -1.04 16.85
N TRP A 190 -9.49 -2.12 17.06
CA TRP A 190 -9.57 -2.79 18.37
C TRP A 190 -8.46 -3.82 18.61
N GLY A 191 -7.48 -3.96 17.74
CA GLY A 191 -6.42 -4.96 17.88
C GLY A 191 -6.92 -6.41 17.79
N LYS A 192 -7.98 -6.66 17.00
CA LYS A 192 -8.66 -7.95 16.91
C LYS A 192 -8.54 -8.65 15.55
N LEU A 193 -7.78 -8.08 14.61
CA LEU A 193 -7.35 -8.83 13.43
C LEU A 193 -6.23 -9.80 13.83
N PRO A 194 -6.05 -10.92 13.11
CA PRO A 194 -4.88 -11.77 13.31
C PRO A 194 -3.60 -10.95 13.10
N SER A 195 -2.66 -11.06 14.04
CA SER A 195 -1.36 -10.39 13.92
C SER A 195 -0.66 -10.88 12.65
N GLY A 196 0.00 -9.97 11.94
CA GLY A 196 0.71 -10.29 10.70
C GLY A 196 -0.16 -10.42 9.45
N VAL A 197 -1.48 -10.27 9.54
CA VAL A 197 -2.40 -10.39 8.40
C VAL A 197 -3.04 -9.06 8.08
N LEU A 198 -2.95 -8.65 6.80
CA LEU A 198 -3.62 -7.46 6.30
C LEU A 198 -4.76 -7.85 5.33
N PRO A 199 -5.96 -7.26 5.49
CA PRO A 199 -7.03 -7.39 4.51
C PRO A 199 -6.59 -6.93 3.13
N ASP A 200 -6.94 -7.69 2.10
CA ASP A 200 -6.51 -7.47 0.73
C ASP A 200 -7.69 -7.50 -0.26
N ASN A 201 -7.60 -6.65 -1.25
CA ASN A 201 -8.47 -6.68 -2.43
C ASN A 201 -7.63 -6.81 -3.73
N GLY A 202 -6.39 -7.32 -3.59
CA GLY A 202 -5.41 -7.35 -4.66
C GLY A 202 -4.71 -6.00 -4.88
N SER A 203 -4.75 -5.07 -3.92
CA SER A 203 -4.12 -3.76 -4.00
C SER A 203 -3.23 -3.49 -2.80
N SER A 204 -1.97 -3.13 -3.03
CA SER A 204 -1.03 -2.75 -1.97
C SER A 204 -1.53 -1.57 -1.15
N VAL A 205 -2.25 -0.63 -1.80
CA VAL A 205 -2.84 0.54 -1.14
C VAL A 205 -3.85 0.12 -0.08
N VAL A 206 -4.74 -0.83 -0.38
CA VAL A 206 -5.75 -1.32 0.58
C VAL A 206 -5.10 -1.93 1.81
N ARG A 207 -4.04 -2.74 1.63
CA ARG A 207 -3.29 -3.34 2.74
C ARG A 207 -2.65 -2.28 3.64
N LEU A 208 -2.05 -1.24 3.04
CA LEU A 208 -1.44 -0.15 3.79
C LEU A 208 -2.45 0.74 4.49
N ILE A 209 -3.64 0.95 3.92
CA ILE A 209 -4.73 1.65 4.61
C ILE A 209 -5.17 0.86 5.85
N PHE A 210 -5.28 -0.47 5.79
CA PHE A 210 -5.60 -1.27 6.97
C PHE A 210 -4.46 -1.28 8.00
N LEU A 211 -3.21 -1.27 7.57
CA LEU A 211 -2.05 -1.12 8.45
C LEU A 211 -2.11 0.23 9.18
N ALA A 212 -2.33 1.32 8.44
CA ALA A 212 -2.48 2.65 9.00
C ALA A 212 -3.59 2.72 10.05
N LEU A 213 -4.75 2.15 9.72
CA LEU A 213 -5.90 2.09 10.62
C LEU A 213 -5.60 1.29 11.89
N ALA A 214 -4.92 0.15 11.77
CA ALA A 214 -4.51 -0.69 12.90
C ALA A 214 -3.49 0.01 13.82
N GLN A 215 -2.66 0.88 13.25
CA GLN A 215 -1.67 1.68 13.99
C GLN A 215 -2.19 3.02 14.49
N GLY A 216 -3.46 3.33 14.25
CA GLY A 216 -4.15 4.47 14.87
C GLY A 216 -4.06 5.79 14.10
N PHE A 217 -3.57 5.79 12.86
CA PHE A 217 -3.59 6.98 12.01
C PHE A 217 -5.03 7.45 11.73
N LYS A 218 -5.23 8.77 11.76
CA LYS A 218 -6.53 9.43 11.56
C LYS A 218 -6.69 9.99 10.17
N ASP A 219 -5.62 10.51 9.61
CA ASP A 219 -5.58 11.04 8.25
C ASP A 219 -4.67 10.16 7.40
N ILE A 220 -5.22 9.57 6.33
CA ILE A 220 -4.49 8.71 5.41
C ILE A 220 -4.53 9.38 4.04
N VAL A 221 -3.38 9.87 3.59
CA VAL A 221 -3.26 10.68 2.37
C VAL A 221 -2.68 9.85 1.24
N LEU A 222 -3.41 9.73 0.15
CA LEU A 222 -3.01 9.00 -1.04
C LEU A 222 -2.32 9.93 -2.02
N VAL A 223 -1.01 9.75 -2.23
CA VAL A 223 -0.15 10.52 -3.13
C VAL A 223 0.24 9.64 -4.31
N GLY A 224 0.07 10.10 -5.55
CA GLY A 224 0.44 9.31 -6.72
C GLY A 224 -0.35 7.99 -6.86
N ILE A 225 -1.56 7.95 -6.35
CA ILE A 225 -2.53 6.88 -6.55
C ILE A 225 -3.61 7.41 -7.49
N ASP A 226 -3.28 7.46 -8.78
CA ASP A 226 -4.10 8.18 -9.75
C ASP A 226 -5.24 7.35 -10.32
N LEU A 227 -5.03 6.05 -10.50
CA LEU A 227 -5.99 5.09 -11.08
C LEU A 227 -6.49 5.50 -12.48
N ASP A 228 -5.66 6.19 -13.24
CA ASP A 228 -5.94 6.66 -14.58
C ASP A 228 -5.04 6.00 -15.64
N THR A 229 -5.10 6.49 -16.88
CA THR A 229 -4.30 5.98 -18.01
C THR A 229 -2.97 6.69 -18.19
N ARG A 230 -2.67 7.73 -17.39
CA ARG A 230 -1.40 8.44 -17.48
C ARG A 230 -0.24 7.53 -17.12
N PRO A 231 0.95 7.77 -17.72
CA PRO A 231 2.14 6.99 -17.38
C PRO A 231 2.52 7.16 -15.92
N HIS A 232 3.37 6.29 -15.41
CA HIS A 232 3.95 6.47 -14.08
C HIS A 232 4.87 7.70 -14.05
N PHE A 233 5.07 8.28 -12.86
CA PHE A 233 5.85 9.52 -12.69
C PHE A 233 7.28 9.42 -13.22
N TRP A 234 7.91 8.25 -13.17
CA TRP A 234 9.28 8.05 -13.63
C TRP A 234 9.44 8.06 -15.16
N PHE A 235 8.36 8.14 -15.92
CA PHE A 235 8.42 8.43 -17.35
C PHE A 235 8.60 9.93 -17.66
N ALA A 236 8.63 10.79 -16.64
CA ALA A 236 8.95 12.20 -16.84
C ALA A 236 10.44 12.38 -17.22
N PRO A 237 10.78 13.40 -18.04
CA PRO A 237 12.13 13.58 -18.63
C PRO A 237 13.27 13.48 -17.63
N GLN A 238 13.12 14.04 -16.43
CA GLN A 238 14.16 14.04 -15.40
C GLN A 238 14.54 12.63 -14.92
N TYR A 239 13.61 11.68 -14.92
CA TYR A 239 13.88 10.31 -14.54
C TYR A 239 14.37 9.47 -15.73
N LEU A 240 13.90 9.76 -16.95
CA LEU A 240 14.39 9.14 -18.18
C LEU A 240 15.87 9.42 -18.40
N GLU A 241 16.31 10.67 -18.17
CA GLU A 241 17.70 11.07 -18.26
C GLU A 241 18.57 10.39 -17.17
N ARG A 242 18.02 10.25 -15.98
CA ARG A 242 18.74 9.69 -14.83
C ARG A 242 18.82 8.16 -14.84
N TYR A 243 17.82 7.50 -15.40
CA TYR A 243 17.68 6.04 -15.38
C TYR A 243 17.33 5.44 -16.75
N PRO A 244 18.07 5.76 -17.84
CA PRO A 244 17.68 5.40 -19.20
C PRO A 244 17.61 3.91 -19.44
N GLU A 245 18.57 3.13 -18.89
CA GLU A 245 18.60 1.66 -19.02
C GLU A 245 17.40 0.98 -18.34
N TYR A 246 16.80 1.70 -17.42
CA TYR A 246 15.75 1.21 -16.56
C TYR A 246 14.38 1.39 -17.15
N VAL A 247 14.12 2.58 -17.62
CA VAL A 247 12.86 2.92 -18.25
C VAL A 247 12.65 2.07 -19.52
N ALA A 248 13.76 1.75 -20.21
CA ALA A 248 13.73 0.87 -21.38
C ALA A 248 13.23 -0.58 -21.06
N LEU A 249 13.28 -1.00 -19.80
CA LEU A 249 12.79 -2.31 -19.38
C LEU A 249 11.29 -2.36 -19.11
N PHE A 250 10.67 -1.19 -18.99
CA PHE A 250 9.22 -1.10 -18.78
C PHE A 250 8.55 -0.72 -20.09
N PRO A 251 7.55 -1.49 -20.52
CA PRO A 251 6.76 -1.07 -21.66
C PRO A 251 6.17 0.31 -21.38
N GLN A 252 6.20 1.19 -22.38
CA GLN A 252 5.42 2.43 -22.32
C GLN A 252 3.98 2.01 -22.01
N PRO A 253 3.29 2.69 -21.10
CA PRO A 253 1.90 2.41 -20.87
C PRO A 253 1.17 2.59 -22.22
N ASP A 254 0.59 1.52 -22.71
CA ASP A 254 -0.43 1.61 -23.74
C ASP A 254 -1.55 2.49 -23.19
N ASP A 255 -2.37 3.11 -24.05
CA ASP A 255 -3.53 3.94 -23.63
C ASP A 255 -4.59 3.16 -22.84
N GLU A 256 -4.25 1.98 -22.35
CA GLU A 256 -5.13 1.13 -21.54
C GLU A 256 -5.13 1.56 -20.06
N PRO A 257 -6.29 1.57 -19.40
CA PRO A 257 -6.39 1.86 -17.97
C PRO A 257 -5.50 0.91 -17.18
N HIS A 258 -4.83 1.44 -16.15
CA HIS A 258 -4.02 0.61 -15.26
C HIS A 258 -4.81 -0.62 -14.82
N GLY A 259 -4.25 -1.83 -14.98
CA GLY A 259 -4.94 -3.11 -14.77
C GLY A 259 -5.59 -3.32 -13.39
N THR A 260 -5.36 -2.39 -12.44
CA THR A 260 -6.06 -2.34 -11.15
C THR A 260 -7.31 -1.48 -11.18
N THR A 261 -7.52 -0.68 -12.23
CA THR A 261 -8.68 0.20 -12.40
C THR A 261 -9.88 -0.62 -12.89
N GLU A 262 -9.62 -1.65 -13.72
CA GLU A 262 -10.67 -2.47 -14.32
C GLU A 262 -11.04 -3.69 -13.47
N ARG A 263 -12.30 -4.13 -13.67
CA ARG A 263 -12.88 -5.31 -13.01
C ARG A 263 -12.32 -6.65 -13.50
N ALA A 264 -11.43 -6.69 -14.48
CA ALA A 264 -11.09 -7.89 -15.26
C ALA A 264 -10.77 -9.15 -14.43
N ASN A 265 -10.27 -8.99 -13.21
CA ASN A 265 -10.00 -10.10 -12.29
C ASN A 265 -10.52 -9.86 -10.84
N ARG A 266 -11.35 -8.82 -10.63
CA ARG A 266 -11.83 -8.40 -9.31
C ARG A 266 -13.34 -8.15 -9.35
N ALA A 267 -14.00 -8.39 -8.25
CA ALA A 267 -15.43 -8.14 -8.13
C ALA A 267 -15.78 -6.64 -8.23
N LEU A 268 -14.87 -5.77 -7.76
CA LEU A 268 -15.00 -4.30 -7.76
C LEU A 268 -13.68 -3.67 -8.17
N GLY A 269 -13.74 -2.61 -8.99
CA GLY A 269 -12.58 -1.79 -9.29
C GLY A 269 -12.07 -1.04 -8.05
N ASN A 270 -10.79 -0.66 -8.04
CA ASN A 270 -10.20 0.03 -6.91
C ASN A 270 -10.89 1.37 -6.60
N LEU A 271 -11.40 2.07 -7.61
CA LEU A 271 -12.10 3.34 -7.42
C LEU A 271 -13.36 3.15 -6.56
N GLU A 272 -14.23 2.20 -6.95
CA GLU A 272 -15.44 1.86 -6.22
C GLU A 272 -15.12 1.31 -4.82
N PHE A 273 -14.08 0.49 -4.71
CA PHE A 273 -13.63 -0.07 -3.44
C PHE A 273 -13.19 1.01 -2.46
N LEU A 274 -12.33 1.94 -2.89
CA LEU A 274 -11.83 3.04 -2.05
C LEU A 274 -12.97 4.02 -1.67
N SER A 275 -13.95 4.22 -2.55
CA SER A 275 -15.15 5.02 -2.26
C SER A 275 -15.94 4.41 -1.10
N ILE A 276 -16.23 3.10 -1.16
CA ILE A 276 -16.97 2.40 -0.09
C ILE A 276 -16.14 2.40 1.21
N MET A 277 -14.84 2.17 1.12
CA MET A 277 -13.94 2.20 2.28
C MET A 277 -13.93 3.57 2.96
N SER A 278 -13.79 4.65 2.19
CA SER A 278 -13.82 6.03 2.70
C SER A 278 -15.13 6.34 3.42
N LYS A 279 -16.27 5.98 2.79
CA LYS A 279 -17.59 6.11 3.40
C LYS A 279 -17.65 5.38 4.75
N VAL A 280 -17.27 4.10 4.78
CA VAL A 280 -17.31 3.28 5.99
C VAL A 280 -16.44 3.86 7.11
N PHE A 281 -15.22 4.30 6.80
CA PHE A 281 -14.30 4.84 7.80
C PHE A 281 -14.83 6.16 8.38
N THR A 282 -15.36 7.03 7.53
CA THR A 282 -15.95 8.32 7.94
C THR A 282 -17.18 8.09 8.83
N GLU A 283 -18.12 7.23 8.43
CA GLU A 283 -19.33 6.92 9.19
C GLU A 283 -19.04 6.27 10.56
N LEU A 284 -17.93 5.54 10.66
CA LEU A 284 -17.49 4.92 11.91
C LEU A 284 -16.60 5.84 12.75
N GLY A 285 -16.21 7.01 12.24
CA GLY A 285 -15.30 7.94 12.93
C GLY A 285 -13.90 7.35 13.16
N LEU A 286 -13.41 6.48 12.26
CA LEU A 286 -12.14 5.76 12.45
C LEU A 286 -10.96 6.51 11.86
N ALA A 287 -11.04 6.84 10.58
CA ALA A 287 -10.03 7.58 9.84
C ALA A 287 -10.67 8.29 8.65
N LYS A 288 -9.97 9.26 8.08
CA LYS A 288 -10.34 9.94 6.83
C LYS A 288 -9.33 9.61 5.74
N LEU A 289 -9.84 9.22 4.58
CA LEU A 289 -9.03 9.05 3.39
C LEU A 289 -9.02 10.36 2.59
N TRP A 290 -7.82 10.77 2.19
CA TRP A 290 -7.59 11.97 1.41
C TRP A 290 -6.86 11.64 0.12
N VAL A 291 -7.06 12.45 -0.90
CA VAL A 291 -6.22 12.46 -2.09
C VAL A 291 -5.32 13.69 -2.11
N ALA A 292 -4.06 13.53 -2.47
CA ALA A 292 -3.10 14.63 -2.44
C ALA A 292 -3.25 15.59 -3.63
N SER A 293 -3.55 15.06 -4.83
CA SER A 293 -3.64 15.84 -6.06
C SER A 293 -5.07 15.92 -6.60
N PRO A 294 -5.51 17.11 -7.07
CA PRO A 294 -6.79 17.26 -7.75
C PRO A 294 -6.81 16.60 -9.13
N SER A 295 -5.65 16.27 -9.71
CA SER A 295 -5.55 15.62 -11.02
C SER A 295 -5.76 14.10 -10.97
N SER A 296 -5.75 13.49 -9.78
CA SER A 296 -6.05 12.07 -9.59
C SER A 296 -7.54 11.77 -9.81
N HIS A 297 -7.87 10.63 -10.43
CA HIS A 297 -9.27 10.18 -10.50
C HIS A 297 -9.92 9.99 -9.13
N LEU A 298 -9.12 9.78 -8.08
CA LEU A 298 -9.63 9.71 -6.71
C LEU A 298 -10.21 11.03 -6.21
N ALA A 299 -9.87 12.18 -6.81
CA ALA A 299 -10.42 13.49 -6.44
C ALA A 299 -11.94 13.59 -6.68
N GLY A 300 -12.49 12.73 -7.53
CA GLY A 300 -13.94 12.61 -7.73
C GLY A 300 -14.68 11.90 -6.59
N ILE A 301 -13.98 11.19 -5.71
CA ILE A 301 -14.58 10.35 -4.65
C ILE A 301 -14.01 10.59 -3.26
N LEU A 302 -12.80 11.14 -3.14
CA LEU A 302 -12.15 11.48 -1.89
C LEU A 302 -12.00 13.01 -1.77
N SER A 303 -12.02 13.53 -0.54
CA SER A 303 -11.68 14.92 -0.31
C SER A 303 -10.21 15.17 -0.61
N GLN A 304 -9.90 16.32 -1.19
CA GLN A 304 -8.53 16.75 -1.37
C GLN A 304 -7.89 17.07 -0.02
N TYR A 305 -6.63 16.66 0.15
CA TYR A 305 -5.86 16.96 1.36
C TYR A 305 -5.64 18.48 1.48
N PRO A 306 -5.92 19.07 2.65
CA PRO A 306 -5.76 20.51 2.85
C PRO A 306 -4.28 20.85 3.10
N TRP A 307 -3.50 20.90 2.03
CA TRP A 307 -2.10 21.32 2.15
C TRP A 307 -1.98 22.65 2.86
N PRO A 308 -1.01 22.85 3.77
CA PRO A 308 -0.72 24.16 4.33
C PRO A 308 -0.51 25.21 3.23
N VAL A 309 -1.05 26.42 3.41
CA VAL A 309 -1.02 27.46 2.38
C VAL A 309 0.42 27.80 1.93
N GLU A 310 1.35 27.69 2.84
CA GLU A 310 2.78 27.97 2.64
C GLU A 310 3.43 26.95 1.69
N VAL A 311 3.01 25.70 1.71
CA VAL A 311 3.59 24.61 0.90
C VAL A 311 2.88 24.42 -0.44
N ALA A 312 1.69 24.98 -0.62
CA ALA A 312 0.92 24.85 -1.85
C ALA A 312 1.25 25.93 -2.91
N ARG A 313 2.12 26.90 -2.61
CA ARG A 313 2.39 28.07 -3.46
C ARG A 313 3.74 28.04 -4.16
N ASP A 314 4.60 27.08 -3.84
CA ASP A 314 5.91 26.86 -4.50
C ASP A 314 5.76 25.97 -5.73
#